data_81f47c9d5d3505e484765b79c280b4e8
#
_entry.id   81f47c9d5d3505e484765b79c280b4e8
#
_cell.length_a   1.000
_cell.length_b   1.000
_cell.length_c   1.000
_cell.angle_alpha   90.00
_cell.angle_beta   90.00
_cell.angle_gamma   90.00
#
_symmetry.space_group_name_H-M   'P 1'
#
loop_
_entity.id
_entity.type
_entity.pdbx_description
1 polymer ?
#
loop_
_entity_poly.entity_id
_entity_poly.type
_entity_poly.pdbx_seq_one_letter_code
_entity_poly.pdbx_strand_id
1 'polypeptide(L)'
;DRDRFRIRSYGSSGLGRMNGEFIHAVYEYDRFVRSFPVGPSNPAFTPLDQISPYFRNAVLTSEDGSFFYHSGFNEDAFRKSIATNLKQGRFARGGSTISMQLIKNVFLTRKKTVARKAEEALIVWLIERNRITSKDRMFEVYLNIIELGPNVYGIGEAAPFYFSKRPADLSLN
;
A
#
# COMPACT_ATOMS: atom_id res chain seq x y z
N ASP A 1 -19.47 -3.96 -23.24
CA ASP A 1 -19.23 -5.36 -22.88
C ASP A 1 -18.22 -5.41 -21.73
N ARG A 2 -18.71 -5.61 -20.49
CA ARG A 2 -17.89 -5.54 -19.25
C ARG A 2 -16.82 -6.63 -19.15
N ASP A 3 -16.83 -7.64 -20.00
CA ASP A 3 -15.94 -8.81 -19.94
C ASP A 3 -14.73 -8.75 -20.90
N ARG A 4 -14.57 -7.70 -21.70
CA ARG A 4 -13.50 -7.62 -22.72
C ARG A 4 -12.08 -7.41 -22.18
N PHE A 5 -11.91 -7.05 -20.92
CA PHE A 5 -10.60 -6.73 -20.34
C PHE A 5 -10.23 -7.61 -19.14
N ARG A 6 -10.44 -8.92 -19.24
CA ARG A 6 -9.93 -9.84 -18.22
C ARG A 6 -8.50 -10.26 -18.53
N ILE A 7 -7.62 -10.12 -17.54
CA ILE A 7 -6.29 -10.72 -17.61
C ILE A 7 -6.45 -12.23 -17.47
N ARG A 8 -6.02 -13.00 -18.48
CA ARG A 8 -6.15 -14.46 -18.52
C ARG A 8 -5.03 -15.19 -17.80
N SER A 9 -3.86 -14.59 -17.68
CA SER A 9 -2.75 -15.12 -16.87
C SER A 9 -1.86 -13.99 -16.37
N TYR A 10 -1.35 -14.16 -15.18
CA TYR A 10 -0.34 -13.29 -14.55
C TYR A 10 0.59 -14.19 -13.71
N GLY A 11 1.88 -14.07 -13.90
CA GLY A 11 2.87 -14.84 -13.16
C GLY A 11 3.30 -14.16 -11.86
N SER A 12 4.18 -14.79 -11.11
CA SER A 12 4.84 -14.22 -9.93
C SER A 12 5.66 -12.96 -10.25
N SER A 13 6.11 -12.81 -11.49
CA SER A 13 6.64 -11.57 -12.05
C SER A 13 5.50 -10.76 -12.68
N GLY A 14 5.50 -9.45 -12.53
CA GLY A 14 4.43 -8.59 -13.04
C GLY A 14 3.33 -8.33 -12.01
N LEU A 15 2.05 -8.21 -12.45
CA LEU A 15 0.95 -7.75 -11.59
C LEU A 15 0.64 -8.70 -10.43
N GLY A 16 0.95 -9.99 -10.55
CA GLY A 16 0.74 -10.99 -9.50
C GLY A 16 1.88 -11.12 -8.48
N ARG A 17 2.95 -10.31 -8.58
CA ARG A 17 4.13 -10.45 -7.72
C ARG A 17 3.85 -10.38 -6.22
N MET A 18 2.81 -9.66 -5.81
CA MET A 18 2.44 -9.53 -4.40
C MET A 18 1.81 -10.81 -3.80
N ASN A 19 1.39 -11.79 -4.62
CA ASN A 19 0.77 -13.02 -4.13
C ASN A 19 1.77 -14.00 -3.52
N GLY A 20 3.07 -13.83 -3.80
CA GLY A 20 4.15 -14.59 -3.20
C GLY A 20 5.12 -13.70 -2.44
N GLU A 21 6.27 -14.26 -2.07
CA GLU A 21 7.39 -13.50 -1.57
C GLU A 21 8.08 -12.75 -2.72
N PHE A 22 8.47 -11.52 -2.49
CA PHE A 22 9.21 -10.72 -3.45
C PHE A 22 10.18 -9.75 -2.75
N ILE A 23 11.16 -9.25 -3.49
CA ILE A 23 12.08 -8.23 -2.98
C ILE A 23 11.45 -6.84 -3.18
N HIS A 24 11.29 -6.11 -2.10
CA HIS A 24 10.94 -4.70 -2.12
C HIS A 24 12.19 -3.84 -2.07
N ALA A 25 12.33 -2.93 -3.05
CA ALA A 25 13.42 -1.98 -3.11
C ALA A 25 12.93 -0.59 -2.70
N VAL A 26 13.63 0.02 -1.75
CA VAL A 26 13.37 1.38 -1.27
C VAL A 26 14.29 2.35 -1.97
N TYR A 27 13.70 3.42 -2.49
CA TYR A 27 14.42 4.54 -3.10
C TYR A 27 14.06 5.85 -2.43
N GLU A 28 15.02 6.73 -2.25
CA GLU A 28 14.85 8.10 -1.81
C GLU A 28 15.43 9.04 -2.86
N TYR A 29 14.61 9.93 -3.45
CA TYR A 29 15.02 10.84 -4.54
C TYR A 29 15.81 10.15 -5.68
N ASP A 30 15.29 9.01 -6.17
CA ASP A 30 15.93 8.14 -7.19
C ASP A 30 17.24 7.46 -6.73
N ARG A 31 17.67 7.62 -5.47
CA ARG A 31 18.79 6.91 -4.88
C ARG A 31 18.32 5.63 -4.21
N PHE A 32 18.92 4.50 -4.54
CA PHE A 32 18.69 3.25 -3.82
C PHE A 32 19.12 3.38 -2.36
N VAL A 33 18.25 3.00 -1.44
CA VAL A 33 18.50 3.01 0.01
C VAL A 33 18.77 1.60 0.51
N ARG A 34 17.80 0.71 0.37
CA ARG A 34 17.90 -0.69 0.77
C ARG A 34 16.88 -1.54 0.03
N SER A 35 17.02 -2.86 0.13
CA SER A 35 15.99 -3.80 -0.27
C SER A 35 15.82 -4.88 0.79
N PHE A 36 14.62 -5.44 0.86
CA PHE A 36 14.31 -6.54 1.77
C PHE A 36 13.20 -7.44 1.20
N PRO A 37 13.18 -8.73 1.59
CA PRO A 37 12.10 -9.62 1.21
C PRO A 37 10.78 -9.21 1.90
N VAL A 38 9.68 -9.33 1.17
CA VAL A 38 8.31 -9.20 1.71
C VAL A 38 7.69 -10.59 1.72
N GLY A 39 7.97 -11.31 2.77
CA GLY A 39 7.59 -12.70 2.95
C GLY A 39 8.40 -13.41 4.03
N PRO A 40 8.21 -14.73 4.18
CA PRO A 40 8.75 -15.51 5.30
C PRO A 40 10.28 -15.52 5.45
N SER A 41 11.03 -15.23 4.39
CA SER A 41 12.50 -15.16 4.47
C SER A 41 13.01 -13.90 5.19
N ASN A 42 12.14 -12.92 5.43
CA ASN A 42 12.46 -11.73 6.22
C ASN A 42 11.99 -11.91 7.67
N PRO A 43 12.89 -11.93 8.68
CA PRO A 43 12.49 -12.06 10.09
C PRO A 43 11.56 -10.94 10.59
N ALA A 44 11.59 -9.76 9.96
CA ALA A 44 10.71 -8.64 10.30
C ALA A 44 9.34 -8.72 9.58
N PHE A 45 9.15 -9.64 8.63
CA PHE A 45 7.85 -9.82 7.99
C PHE A 45 6.84 -10.33 9.01
N THR A 46 5.70 -9.67 9.09
CA THR A 46 4.63 -10.03 10.02
C THR A 46 3.36 -10.37 9.23
N PRO A 47 2.89 -11.62 9.27
CA PRO A 47 1.60 -12.02 8.69
C PRO A 47 0.45 -11.17 9.24
N LEU A 48 -0.57 -10.93 8.43
CA LEU A 48 -1.68 -10.04 8.77
C LEU A 48 -2.40 -10.43 10.07
N ASP A 49 -2.57 -11.72 10.31
CA ASP A 49 -3.19 -12.29 11.51
C ASP A 49 -2.33 -12.12 12.78
N GLN A 50 -1.03 -11.88 12.61
CA GLN A 50 -0.08 -11.61 13.69
C GLN A 50 0.16 -10.12 13.95
N ILE A 51 -0.55 -9.24 13.24
CA ILE A 51 -0.54 -7.79 13.49
C ILE A 51 -1.75 -7.43 14.36
N SER A 52 -1.49 -6.69 15.44
CA SER A 52 -2.54 -6.22 16.35
C SER A 52 -3.72 -5.58 15.60
N PRO A 53 -4.97 -5.95 15.94
CA PRO A 53 -6.16 -5.32 15.34
C PRO A 53 -6.23 -3.82 15.63
N TYR A 54 -5.69 -3.35 16.74
CA TYR A 54 -5.62 -1.92 17.06
C TYR A 54 -4.75 -1.16 16.06
N PHE A 55 -3.58 -1.70 15.73
CA PHE A 55 -2.70 -1.09 14.74
C PHE A 55 -3.33 -1.12 13.33
N ARG A 56 -3.89 -2.28 12.93
CA ARG A 56 -4.59 -2.39 11.64
C ARG A 56 -5.71 -1.36 11.50
N ASN A 57 -6.54 -1.22 12.52
CA ASN A 57 -7.64 -0.26 12.54
C ASN A 57 -7.16 1.18 12.55
N ALA A 58 -6.08 1.49 13.28
CA ALA A 58 -5.49 2.83 13.29
C ALA A 58 -5.00 3.23 11.90
N VAL A 59 -4.30 2.33 11.18
CA VAL A 59 -3.84 2.59 9.82
C VAL A 59 -5.01 2.75 8.85
N LEU A 60 -6.01 1.87 8.91
CA LEU A 60 -7.22 2.00 8.08
C LEU A 60 -7.90 3.35 8.33
N THR A 61 -8.11 3.72 9.59
CA THR A 61 -8.79 4.97 9.93
C THR A 61 -8.02 6.20 9.46
N SER A 62 -6.69 6.17 9.54
CA SER A 62 -5.86 7.32 9.16
C SER A 62 -5.64 7.45 7.66
N GLU A 63 -5.54 6.32 6.94
CA GLU A 63 -5.14 6.32 5.52
C GLU A 63 -6.31 6.07 4.57
N ASP A 64 -7.18 5.09 4.90
CA ASP A 64 -8.25 4.67 3.99
C ASP A 64 -9.32 3.84 4.72
N GLY A 65 -10.20 4.49 5.46
CA GLY A 65 -11.24 3.82 6.26
C GLY A 65 -12.22 2.95 5.47
N SER A 66 -12.28 3.13 4.16
CA SER A 66 -13.12 2.33 3.25
C SER A 66 -12.34 1.33 2.40
N PHE A 67 -11.08 1.05 2.71
CA PHE A 67 -10.18 0.21 1.91
C PHE A 67 -10.79 -1.12 1.47
N PHE A 68 -11.48 -1.81 2.36
CA PHE A 68 -12.09 -3.10 2.07
C PHE A 68 -13.39 -3.01 1.25
N TYR A 69 -13.97 -1.82 1.10
CA TYR A 69 -15.28 -1.60 0.47
C TYR A 69 -15.23 -0.98 -0.92
N HIS A 70 -14.08 -0.40 -1.33
CA HIS A 70 -13.93 0.16 -2.66
C HIS A 70 -13.00 -0.67 -3.56
N SER A 71 -13.08 -0.47 -4.87
CA SER A 71 -12.25 -1.15 -5.88
C SER A 71 -11.05 -0.27 -6.28
N GLY A 72 -10.19 0.06 -5.31
CA GLY A 72 -8.95 0.80 -5.52
C GLY A 72 -9.06 2.32 -5.47
N PHE A 73 -10.24 2.89 -5.71
CA PHE A 73 -10.49 4.32 -5.68
C PHE A 73 -11.65 4.64 -4.75
N ASN A 74 -11.45 5.60 -3.87
CA ASN A 74 -12.51 6.16 -3.05
C ASN A 74 -13.06 7.41 -3.78
N GLU A 75 -14.16 7.27 -4.52
CA GLU A 75 -14.75 8.37 -5.31
C GLU A 75 -15.19 9.54 -4.41
N ASP A 76 -15.72 9.28 -3.24
CA ASP A 76 -16.17 10.33 -2.30
C ASP A 76 -14.98 11.10 -1.71
N ALA A 77 -13.90 10.41 -1.33
CA ALA A 77 -12.68 11.05 -0.88
C ALA A 77 -12.03 11.86 -2.01
N PHE A 78 -12.05 11.34 -3.23
CA PHE A 78 -11.54 12.03 -4.41
C PHE A 78 -12.33 13.32 -4.72
N ARG A 79 -13.66 13.24 -4.74
CA ARG A 79 -14.54 14.42 -4.92
C ARG A 79 -14.34 15.47 -3.83
N LYS A 80 -14.26 15.04 -2.56
CA LYS A 80 -13.98 15.94 -1.42
C LYS A 80 -12.61 16.59 -1.52
N SER A 81 -11.58 15.85 -1.93
CA SER A 81 -10.23 16.39 -2.10
C SER A 81 -10.15 17.45 -3.22
N ILE A 82 -10.83 17.20 -4.35
CA ILE A 82 -10.94 18.20 -5.43
C ILE A 82 -11.63 19.48 -4.93
N ALA A 83 -12.77 19.36 -4.24
CA ALA A 83 -13.50 20.50 -3.72
C ALA A 83 -12.68 21.30 -2.71
N THR A 84 -11.91 20.64 -1.86
CA THR A 84 -11.01 21.27 -0.88
C THR A 84 -9.81 21.93 -1.55
N ASN A 85 -9.22 21.27 -2.54
CA ASN A 85 -8.08 21.79 -3.30
C ASN A 85 -8.43 23.06 -4.10
N LEU A 86 -9.63 23.07 -4.71
CA LEU A 86 -10.16 24.26 -5.40
C LEU A 86 -10.38 25.42 -4.45
N LYS A 87 -10.84 25.17 -3.21
CA LYS A 87 -11.04 26.23 -2.19
C LYS A 87 -9.74 26.75 -1.59
N GLN A 88 -8.70 25.92 -1.49
CA GLN A 88 -7.46 26.28 -0.79
C GLN A 88 -6.29 26.62 -1.73
N GLY A 89 -6.46 26.51 -3.05
CA GLY A 89 -5.43 26.82 -4.05
C GLY A 89 -4.15 25.97 -3.93
N ARG A 90 -4.22 24.83 -3.22
CA ARG A 90 -3.09 23.91 -3.03
C ARG A 90 -3.56 22.46 -2.98
N PHE A 91 -2.73 21.54 -3.47
CA PHE A 91 -3.02 20.12 -3.38
C PHE A 91 -3.00 19.67 -1.90
N ALA A 92 -4.18 19.51 -1.31
CA ALA A 92 -4.30 18.94 0.03
C ALA A 92 -3.93 17.44 0.01
N ARG A 93 -3.23 16.98 1.03
CA ARG A 93 -3.03 15.54 1.29
C ARG A 93 -4.40 14.92 1.57
N GLY A 94 -4.68 13.71 1.05
CA GLY A 94 -5.87 12.95 1.45
C GLY A 94 -6.67 12.26 0.35
N GLY A 95 -6.22 12.27 -0.90
CA GLY A 95 -6.93 11.63 -2.01
C GLY A 95 -6.36 10.29 -2.51
N SER A 96 -5.28 9.79 -1.90
CA SER A 96 -4.65 8.52 -2.31
C SER A 96 -5.08 7.39 -1.37
N THR A 97 -5.67 6.34 -1.92
CA THR A 97 -6.05 5.12 -1.19
C THR A 97 -4.84 4.28 -0.81
N ILE A 98 -4.99 3.34 0.11
CA ILE A 98 -3.97 2.32 0.42
C ILE A 98 -3.56 1.57 -0.85
N SER A 99 -4.52 1.20 -1.72
CA SER A 99 -4.23 0.56 -3.02
C SER A 99 -3.28 1.40 -3.88
N MET A 100 -3.55 2.70 -4.01
CA MET A 100 -2.71 3.61 -4.78
C MET A 100 -1.30 3.77 -4.18
N GLN A 101 -1.21 3.90 -2.86
CA GLN A 101 0.07 3.98 -2.17
C GLN A 101 0.88 2.70 -2.33
N LEU A 102 0.24 1.54 -2.17
CA LEU A 102 0.86 0.22 -2.34
C LEU A 102 1.41 0.04 -3.75
N ILE A 103 0.58 0.27 -4.77
CA ILE A 103 0.99 0.12 -6.17
C ILE A 103 2.15 1.06 -6.52
N LYS A 104 2.09 2.30 -6.07
CA LYS A 104 3.20 3.24 -6.22
C LYS A 104 4.50 2.69 -5.64
N ASN A 105 4.46 2.10 -4.46
CA ASN A 105 5.65 1.60 -3.77
C ASN A 105 6.19 0.29 -4.35
N VAL A 106 5.30 -0.59 -4.85
CA VAL A 106 5.69 -1.93 -5.33
C VAL A 106 6.07 -1.95 -6.81
N PHE A 107 5.39 -1.14 -7.65
CA PHE A 107 5.48 -1.25 -9.11
C PHE A 107 6.11 -0.04 -9.80
N LEU A 108 6.14 1.13 -9.16
CA LEU A 108 6.47 2.37 -9.84
C LEU A 108 7.73 3.04 -9.27
N THR A 109 8.39 3.81 -10.12
CA THR A 109 9.48 4.70 -9.70
C THR A 109 8.92 5.96 -9.02
N ARG A 110 9.73 6.64 -8.19
CA ARG A 110 9.30 7.84 -7.45
C ARG A 110 9.21 9.12 -8.29
N LYS A 111 9.40 9.06 -9.61
CA LYS A 111 9.24 10.25 -10.49
C LYS A 111 7.83 10.80 -10.41
N LYS A 112 7.72 12.09 -10.08
CA LYS A 112 6.43 12.79 -9.96
C LYS A 112 5.99 13.35 -11.31
N THR A 113 5.41 12.53 -12.17
CA THR A 113 4.85 12.96 -13.46
C THR A 113 3.36 12.61 -13.54
N VAL A 114 2.62 13.33 -14.37
CA VAL A 114 1.20 13.03 -14.65
C VAL A 114 1.06 11.63 -15.26
N ALA A 115 1.96 11.28 -16.19
CA ALA A 115 1.99 9.97 -16.82
C ALA A 115 2.14 8.84 -15.77
N ARG A 116 3.04 9.00 -14.80
CA ARG A 116 3.19 8.03 -13.69
C ARG A 116 1.93 7.92 -12.84
N LYS A 117 1.19 9.03 -12.63
CA LYS A 117 -0.08 8.98 -11.87
C LYS A 117 -1.18 8.24 -12.64
N ALA A 118 -1.20 8.38 -13.97
CA ALA A 118 -2.09 7.60 -14.84
C ALA A 118 -1.73 6.11 -14.85
N GLU A 119 -0.44 5.77 -14.90
CA GLU A 119 0.06 4.41 -14.81
C GLU A 119 -0.31 3.76 -13.45
N GLU A 120 -0.15 4.48 -12.34
CA GLU A 120 -0.58 4.06 -11.00
C GLU A 120 -2.08 3.72 -11.00
N ALA A 121 -2.91 4.61 -11.53
CA ALA A 121 -4.35 4.40 -11.60
C ALA A 121 -4.72 3.18 -12.46
N LEU A 122 -4.04 2.99 -13.60
CA LEU A 122 -4.27 1.84 -14.47
C LEU A 122 -3.91 0.52 -13.77
N ILE A 123 -2.75 0.46 -13.10
CA ILE A 123 -2.32 -0.76 -12.38
C ILE A 123 -3.27 -1.06 -11.22
N VAL A 124 -3.68 -0.05 -10.44
CA VAL A 124 -4.69 -0.22 -9.38
C VAL A 124 -5.97 -0.81 -9.95
N TRP A 125 -6.48 -0.23 -11.05
CA TRP A 125 -7.68 -0.71 -11.70
C TRP A 125 -7.54 -2.17 -12.18
N LEU A 126 -6.42 -2.52 -12.80
CA LEU A 126 -6.16 -3.88 -13.27
C LEU A 126 -6.14 -4.90 -12.12
N ILE A 127 -5.43 -4.60 -11.03
CA ILE A 127 -5.29 -5.51 -9.89
C ILE A 127 -6.63 -5.69 -9.17
N GLU A 128 -7.31 -4.61 -8.86
CA GLU A 128 -8.56 -4.62 -8.10
C GLU A 128 -9.72 -5.21 -8.93
N ARG A 129 -9.88 -4.76 -10.18
CA ARG A 129 -10.96 -5.22 -11.06
C ARG A 129 -10.87 -6.71 -11.37
N ASN A 130 -9.68 -7.22 -11.56
CA ASN A 130 -9.45 -8.64 -11.87
C ASN A 130 -9.20 -9.47 -10.60
N ARG A 131 -9.21 -8.88 -9.40
CA ARG A 131 -8.92 -9.54 -8.13
C ARG A 131 -7.61 -10.33 -8.18
N ILE A 132 -6.57 -9.75 -8.81
CA ILE A 132 -5.26 -10.39 -8.98
C ILE A 132 -4.62 -10.68 -7.62
N THR A 133 -4.78 -9.75 -6.68
CA THR A 133 -4.34 -9.89 -5.29
C THR A 133 -5.51 -9.58 -4.37
N SER A 134 -5.71 -10.37 -3.32
CA SER A 134 -6.78 -10.12 -2.35
C SER A 134 -6.53 -8.85 -1.55
N LYS A 135 -7.59 -8.22 -1.04
CA LYS A 135 -7.50 -7.05 -0.15
C LYS A 135 -6.66 -7.33 1.10
N ASP A 136 -6.85 -8.51 1.72
CA ASP A 136 -6.08 -8.91 2.88
C ASP A 136 -4.58 -8.97 2.56
N ARG A 137 -4.20 -9.59 1.43
CA ARG A 137 -2.80 -9.66 1.01
C ARG A 137 -2.24 -8.28 0.63
N MET A 138 -3.03 -7.43 -0.02
CA MET A 138 -2.62 -6.06 -0.31
C MET A 138 -2.35 -5.29 0.98
N PHE A 139 -3.21 -5.44 1.98
CA PHE A 139 -3.06 -4.77 3.27
C PHE A 139 -1.88 -5.34 4.06
N GLU A 140 -1.70 -6.65 4.07
CA GLU A 140 -0.53 -7.30 4.67
C GLU A 140 0.78 -6.77 4.07
N VAL A 141 0.89 -6.75 2.74
CA VAL A 141 2.07 -6.20 2.05
C VAL A 141 2.26 -4.73 2.42
N TYR A 142 1.20 -3.93 2.39
CA TYR A 142 1.24 -2.52 2.75
C TYR A 142 1.83 -2.31 4.14
N LEU A 143 1.32 -3.00 5.17
CA LEU A 143 1.78 -2.88 6.56
C LEU A 143 3.22 -3.33 6.76
N ASN A 144 3.75 -4.15 5.86
CA ASN A 144 5.13 -4.65 5.91
C ASN A 144 6.14 -3.81 5.10
N ILE A 145 5.68 -2.85 4.26
CA ILE A 145 6.59 -2.05 3.43
C ILE A 145 6.52 -0.54 3.66
N ILE A 146 5.49 -0.04 4.32
CA ILE A 146 5.37 1.41 4.55
C ILE A 146 6.48 1.92 5.47
N GLU A 147 6.94 3.14 5.19
CA GLU A 147 7.87 3.86 6.05
C GLU A 147 7.10 4.44 7.23
N LEU A 148 7.37 3.93 8.43
CA LEU A 148 6.75 4.34 9.69
C LEU A 148 7.65 5.29 10.50
N GLY A 149 8.82 5.57 10.00
CA GLY A 149 9.78 6.52 10.54
C GLY A 149 11.05 6.51 9.71
N PRO A 150 12.00 7.43 9.92
CA PRO A 150 13.23 7.49 9.15
C PRO A 150 13.98 6.15 9.14
N ASN A 151 14.06 5.51 7.97
CA ASN A 151 14.66 4.17 7.77
C ASN A 151 13.99 3.01 8.53
N VAL A 152 12.77 3.18 9.03
CA VAL A 152 11.98 2.13 9.70
C VAL A 152 10.86 1.70 8.77
N TYR A 153 10.91 0.48 8.24
CA TYR A 153 9.98 -0.03 7.23
C TYR A 153 9.18 -1.21 7.75
N GLY A 154 7.87 -1.07 7.66
CA GLY A 154 6.92 -2.08 8.10
C GLY A 154 6.78 -2.20 9.61
N ILE A 155 5.68 -2.84 9.99
CA ILE A 155 5.30 -2.98 11.41
C ILE A 155 6.27 -3.88 12.19
N GLY A 156 6.89 -4.85 11.52
CA GLY A 156 7.85 -5.75 12.15
C GLY A 156 9.12 -5.05 12.64
N GLU A 157 9.53 -3.97 11.98
CA GLU A 157 10.61 -3.10 12.45
C GLU A 157 10.08 -2.03 13.43
N ALA A 158 8.93 -1.43 13.13
CA ALA A 158 8.40 -0.30 13.89
C ALA A 158 7.95 -0.67 15.31
N ALA A 159 7.30 -1.81 15.50
CA ALA A 159 6.78 -2.21 16.81
C ALA A 159 7.90 -2.39 17.86
N PRO A 160 8.99 -3.14 17.60
CA PRO A 160 10.10 -3.22 18.55
C PRO A 160 10.85 -1.90 18.68
N PHE A 161 11.01 -1.13 17.59
CA PHE A 161 11.75 0.12 17.60
C PHE A 161 11.11 1.20 18.47
N TYR A 162 9.80 1.43 18.33
CA TYR A 162 9.10 2.50 19.04
C TYR A 162 8.52 2.07 20.38
N PHE A 163 8.12 0.81 20.51
CA PHE A 163 7.33 0.34 21.66
C PHE A 163 7.98 -0.80 22.43
N SER A 164 9.10 -1.35 21.95
CA SER A 164 9.74 -2.55 22.51
C SER A 164 8.75 -3.73 22.64
N LYS A 165 7.79 -3.80 21.70
CA LYS A 165 6.74 -4.83 21.65
C LYS A 165 6.77 -5.57 20.32
N ARG A 166 6.18 -6.77 20.30
CA ARG A 166 5.89 -7.46 19.04
C ARG A 166 4.70 -6.79 18.34
N PRO A 167 4.58 -6.89 17.00
CA PRO A 167 3.42 -6.37 16.26
C PRO A 167 2.05 -6.82 16.81
N ALA A 168 1.96 -8.06 17.31
CA ALA A 168 0.74 -8.61 17.88
C ALA A 168 0.36 -7.98 19.24
N ASP A 169 1.34 -7.47 19.99
CA ASP A 169 1.16 -6.98 21.35
C ASP A 169 0.87 -5.46 21.42
N LEU A 170 0.76 -4.81 20.28
CA LEU A 170 0.40 -3.39 20.25
C LEU A 170 -1.03 -3.17 20.71
N SER A 171 -1.23 -2.19 21.60
CA SER A 171 -2.50 -1.82 22.21
C SER A 171 -2.74 -0.32 22.09
N LEU A 172 -3.88 0.16 22.52
CA LEU A 172 -4.22 1.60 22.56
C LEU A 172 -3.54 2.35 23.71
N ASN A 173 -2.86 1.65 24.62
CA ASN A 173 -2.17 2.23 25.78
C ASN A 173 -0.67 2.10 25.61
#